data_64547e84e80d44d6251980eaf0d4bfe3
#
_entry.id   64547e84e80d44d6251980eaf0d4bfe3
#
_cell.length_a   1.000
_cell.length_b   1.000
_cell.length_c   1.000
_cell.angle_alpha   90.00
_cell.angle_beta   90.00
_cell.angle_gamma   90.00
#
_symmetry.space_group_name_H-M   'P 1'
#
loop_
_entity.id
_entity.type
_entity.pdbx_description
1 polymer ?
#
loop_
_entity_poly.entity_id
_entity_poly.type
_entity_poly.pdbx_seq_one_letter_code
_entity_poly.pdbx_strand_id
1 'polypeptide(L)'
;MPYRAPLDDYNFLFDHVVGLDKVRQTDRFEDASDDLTRAILTEAGKLCEEVMAPLQRAGDMTPSYLENGVVRTADGYANGFKAIAEGGWIGMSANPEFGGMGLPTTVTTAVNEMMSAACLSLQLAPLMSQGQIEALEHHASDAIKDIYLPKLISGEWTGTMNLTEPQAGSDVGALNSKAEENGDGTYRVSGQKIYISWGDNDFANNICHLVLARLPGAPAGTKGISLFLVPKYLPDENGEAGVANSLKVVSLEHKMGLHGSPTCVMQYDDATGWLVGPEGGGMAAMFTMMNNARLGVGCQGIGAGEGAYQHALAYALDRKQGRTPVEGGSGTIVDHADVRRMLLSMKADLFASRAIALSCAVAIDMGTATGEAEWKARAAFLTPISKAFGTDVGIEVSNTALQVHGGMGVIEETGAAQYSRDVRVTAIYEGTNGIQAMDLVARKMMDGGEVANGLIDEIEAHAEAARDRFPSMVDDVWQACESLREATDWLTSETDLNQRFAGAVPYLRAFARILGGHMHLAAALADSTGGKREKLARFYIKRLMPEYVGLLAHAQSGADDLYAITVEELAS
;
A
#
# COMPACT_ATOMS: atom_id res chain seq x y z
N MET A 1 -12.77 5.73 -21.30
CA MET A 1 -13.06 4.28 -21.25
C MET A 1 -13.29 3.90 -19.80
N PRO A 2 -14.17 2.95 -19.47
CA PRO A 2 -14.24 2.41 -18.13
C PRO A 2 -12.92 1.71 -17.77
N TYR A 3 -12.60 1.62 -16.48
CA TYR A 3 -11.45 0.88 -15.97
C TYR A 3 -11.41 -0.55 -16.51
N ARG A 4 -10.21 -1.06 -16.77
CA ARG A 4 -9.94 -2.43 -17.19
C ARG A 4 -8.81 -3.01 -16.37
N ALA A 5 -9.04 -4.16 -15.76
CA ALA A 5 -8.02 -4.85 -14.98
C ALA A 5 -6.85 -5.27 -15.88
N PRO A 6 -5.59 -4.95 -15.53
CA PRO A 6 -4.42 -5.26 -16.37
C PRO A 6 -3.98 -6.73 -16.19
N LEU A 7 -4.88 -7.68 -16.45
CA LEU A 7 -4.67 -9.12 -16.22
C LEU A 7 -3.45 -9.68 -16.95
N ASP A 8 -3.16 -9.20 -18.17
CA ASP A 8 -1.97 -9.61 -18.93
C ASP A 8 -0.68 -9.24 -18.22
N ASP A 9 -0.65 -8.08 -17.51
CA ASP A 9 0.54 -7.64 -16.79
C ASP A 9 0.73 -8.46 -15.51
N TYR A 10 -0.35 -8.78 -14.76
CA TYR A 10 -0.26 -9.64 -13.58
C TYR A 10 0.18 -11.06 -13.93
N ASN A 11 -0.48 -11.69 -14.91
CA ASN A 11 -0.13 -13.05 -15.34
C ASN A 11 1.33 -13.11 -15.80
N PHE A 12 1.77 -12.13 -16.60
CA PHE A 12 3.15 -12.08 -17.06
C PHE A 12 4.15 -11.91 -15.90
N LEU A 13 3.84 -11.05 -14.93
CA LEU A 13 4.70 -10.86 -13.75
C LEU A 13 4.78 -12.12 -12.90
N PHE A 14 3.66 -12.80 -12.67
CA PHE A 14 3.60 -14.05 -11.91
C PHE A 14 4.42 -15.16 -12.57
N ASP A 15 4.26 -15.33 -13.88
CA ASP A 15 4.87 -16.42 -14.62
C ASP A 15 6.38 -16.21 -14.86
N HIS A 16 6.85 -14.94 -14.95
CA HIS A 16 8.16 -14.69 -15.53
C HIS A 16 9.07 -13.74 -14.74
N VAL A 17 8.56 -12.96 -13.78
CA VAL A 17 9.36 -11.90 -13.18
C VAL A 17 9.50 -12.05 -11.66
N VAL A 18 8.39 -12.23 -10.95
CA VAL A 18 8.41 -12.16 -9.48
C VAL A 18 8.65 -13.50 -8.79
N GLY A 19 8.62 -14.61 -9.53
CA GLY A 19 8.96 -15.93 -9.00
C GLY A 19 7.85 -16.56 -8.14
N LEU A 20 6.57 -16.35 -8.47
CA LEU A 20 5.42 -16.95 -7.77
C LEU A 20 5.48 -18.48 -7.74
N ASP A 21 6.14 -19.13 -8.71
CA ASP A 21 6.33 -20.58 -8.73
C ASP A 21 7.08 -21.10 -7.50
N LYS A 22 8.01 -20.31 -6.93
CA LYS A 22 8.69 -20.67 -5.68
C LYS A 22 7.71 -20.77 -4.51
N VAL A 23 6.74 -19.88 -4.45
CA VAL A 23 5.67 -19.87 -3.44
C VAL A 23 4.77 -21.12 -3.60
N ARG A 24 4.35 -21.42 -4.82
CA ARG A 24 3.50 -22.57 -5.15
C ARG A 24 4.15 -23.92 -4.85
N GLN A 25 5.48 -23.99 -4.84
CA GLN A 25 6.24 -25.21 -4.53
C GLN A 25 6.35 -25.48 -3.02
N THR A 26 5.85 -24.57 -2.18
CA THR A 26 5.81 -24.79 -0.73
C THR A 26 4.56 -25.55 -0.32
N ASP A 27 4.65 -26.41 0.71
CA ASP A 27 3.51 -27.17 1.23
C ASP A 27 2.32 -26.29 1.62
N ARG A 28 2.61 -25.05 2.08
CA ARG A 28 1.57 -24.12 2.52
C ARG A 28 0.69 -23.60 1.37
N PHE A 29 1.25 -23.45 0.17
CA PHE A 29 0.61 -22.78 -0.96
C PHE A 29 0.50 -23.68 -2.20
N GLU A 30 0.65 -25.00 -2.07
CA GLU A 30 0.56 -25.95 -3.18
C GLU A 30 -0.79 -25.91 -3.92
N ASP A 31 -1.86 -25.57 -3.21
CA ASP A 31 -3.20 -25.41 -3.77
C ASP A 31 -3.36 -24.16 -4.64
N ALA A 32 -2.46 -23.17 -4.54
CA ALA A 32 -2.50 -21.92 -5.31
C ALA A 32 -2.00 -22.15 -6.76
N SER A 33 -2.58 -23.10 -7.47
CA SER A 33 -2.22 -23.46 -8.83
C SER A 33 -2.36 -22.29 -9.81
N ASP A 34 -1.73 -22.43 -10.97
CA ASP A 34 -1.78 -21.45 -12.06
C ASP A 34 -3.22 -21.18 -12.52
N ASP A 35 -3.98 -22.24 -12.75
CA ASP A 35 -5.38 -22.13 -13.18
C ASP A 35 -6.24 -21.43 -12.12
N LEU A 36 -6.04 -21.77 -10.85
CA LEU A 36 -6.77 -21.13 -9.75
C LEU A 36 -6.43 -19.64 -9.65
N THR A 37 -5.14 -19.28 -9.67
CA THR A 37 -4.72 -17.88 -9.56
C THR A 37 -5.21 -17.03 -10.73
N ARG A 38 -5.18 -17.55 -11.97
CA ARG A 38 -5.74 -16.90 -13.15
C ARG A 38 -7.27 -16.71 -13.06
N ALA A 39 -7.99 -17.73 -12.56
CA ALA A 39 -9.42 -17.64 -12.34
C ALA A 39 -9.75 -16.55 -11.30
N ILE A 40 -9.03 -16.51 -10.17
CA ILE A 40 -9.17 -15.48 -9.13
C ILE A 40 -8.95 -14.08 -9.71
N LEU A 41 -7.84 -13.85 -10.43
CA LEU A 41 -7.56 -12.55 -11.04
C LEU A 41 -8.66 -12.14 -12.03
N THR A 42 -9.20 -13.10 -12.79
CA THR A 42 -10.27 -12.84 -13.76
C THR A 42 -11.55 -12.41 -13.06
N GLU A 43 -11.97 -13.12 -12.01
CA GLU A 43 -13.18 -12.78 -11.25
C GLU A 43 -13.02 -11.47 -10.47
N ALA A 44 -11.83 -11.23 -9.87
CA ALA A 44 -11.50 -9.95 -9.26
C ALA A 44 -11.56 -8.79 -10.28
N GLY A 45 -11.04 -9.02 -11.49
CA GLY A 45 -11.14 -8.05 -12.58
C GLY A 45 -12.59 -7.70 -12.92
N LYS A 46 -13.49 -8.67 -12.99
CA LYS A 46 -14.94 -8.42 -13.22
C LYS A 46 -15.57 -7.62 -12.08
N LEU A 47 -15.31 -7.99 -10.82
CA LEU A 47 -15.76 -7.22 -9.67
C LEU A 47 -15.31 -5.75 -9.76
N CYS A 48 -14.04 -5.53 -10.08
CA CYS A 48 -13.47 -4.20 -10.20
C CYS A 48 -14.08 -3.39 -11.35
N GLU A 49 -14.23 -4.01 -12.53
CA GLU A 49 -14.74 -3.34 -13.73
C GLU A 49 -16.25 -3.06 -13.67
N GLU A 50 -17.03 -4.02 -13.18
CA GLU A 50 -18.50 -3.99 -13.27
C GLU A 50 -19.17 -3.40 -12.03
N VAL A 51 -18.58 -3.61 -10.84
CA VAL A 51 -19.16 -3.21 -9.55
C VAL A 51 -18.45 -2.00 -8.95
N MET A 52 -17.12 -2.04 -8.82
CA MET A 52 -16.40 -1.02 -8.07
C MET A 52 -16.11 0.24 -8.88
N ALA A 53 -15.70 0.13 -10.15
CA ALA A 53 -15.33 1.28 -10.96
C ALA A 53 -16.47 2.32 -11.12
N PRO A 54 -17.76 1.92 -11.26
CA PRO A 54 -18.87 2.88 -11.24
C PRO A 54 -18.99 3.67 -9.92
N LEU A 55 -18.52 3.13 -8.81
CA LEU A 55 -18.60 3.76 -7.48
C LEU A 55 -17.51 4.80 -7.23
N GLN A 56 -16.42 4.79 -8.01
CA GLN A 56 -15.30 5.73 -7.85
C GLN A 56 -15.80 7.19 -7.88
N ARG A 57 -16.55 7.54 -8.91
CA ARG A 57 -17.09 8.90 -9.06
C ARG A 57 -18.27 9.17 -8.13
N ALA A 58 -19.10 8.18 -7.86
CA ALA A 58 -20.22 8.32 -6.95
C ALA A 58 -19.75 8.75 -5.55
N GLY A 59 -18.70 8.11 -5.01
CA GLY A 59 -18.14 8.45 -3.70
C GLY A 59 -17.52 9.84 -3.61
N ASP A 60 -17.00 10.39 -4.71
CA ASP A 60 -16.49 11.76 -4.75
C ASP A 60 -17.59 12.81 -4.79
N MET A 61 -18.67 12.52 -5.55
CA MET A 61 -19.80 13.43 -5.74
C MET A 61 -20.80 13.43 -4.58
N THR A 62 -20.95 12.30 -3.89
CA THR A 62 -21.82 12.11 -2.73
C THR A 62 -21.00 11.62 -1.55
N PRO A 63 -20.26 12.52 -0.87
CA PRO A 63 -19.39 12.15 0.24
C PRO A 63 -20.12 11.43 1.36
N SER A 64 -19.42 10.55 2.09
CA SER A 64 -19.93 10.01 3.35
C SER A 64 -20.17 11.14 4.36
N TYR A 65 -21.22 11.05 5.16
CA TYR A 65 -21.59 12.08 6.13
C TYR A 65 -22.10 11.47 7.44
N LEU A 66 -22.05 12.26 8.52
CA LEU A 66 -22.54 11.85 9.84
C LEU A 66 -23.99 12.35 10.03
N GLU A 67 -24.91 11.43 10.29
CA GLU A 67 -26.31 11.72 10.56
C GLU A 67 -26.81 10.97 11.79
N ASN A 68 -27.28 11.69 12.78
CA ASN A 68 -27.85 11.11 14.02
C ASN A 68 -26.91 10.08 14.71
N GLY A 69 -25.61 10.34 14.69
CA GLY A 69 -24.59 9.49 15.32
C GLY A 69 -24.20 8.26 14.50
N VAL A 70 -24.66 8.13 13.27
CA VAL A 70 -24.31 7.05 12.32
C VAL A 70 -23.68 7.66 11.07
N VAL A 71 -22.62 7.05 10.59
CA VAL A 71 -22.04 7.41 9.30
C VAL A 71 -22.90 6.83 8.17
N ARG A 72 -23.37 7.71 7.30
CA ARG A 72 -24.04 7.35 6.04
C ARG A 72 -22.99 7.30 4.95
N THR A 73 -22.92 6.17 4.27
CA THR A 73 -21.95 5.95 3.21
C THR A 73 -22.46 6.44 1.85
N ALA A 74 -21.52 6.66 0.93
CA ALA A 74 -21.85 7.11 -0.43
C ALA A 74 -22.81 6.12 -1.15
N ASP A 75 -23.61 6.65 -2.05
CA ASP A 75 -24.58 5.86 -2.80
C ASP A 75 -23.94 4.66 -3.52
N GLY A 76 -24.50 3.49 -3.32
CA GLY A 76 -24.04 2.23 -3.91
C GLY A 76 -22.91 1.53 -3.12
N TYR A 77 -22.28 2.18 -2.15
CA TYR A 77 -21.15 1.60 -1.39
C TYR A 77 -21.56 0.35 -0.59
N ALA A 78 -22.74 0.35 0.02
CA ALA A 78 -23.26 -0.82 0.72
C ALA A 78 -23.37 -2.04 -0.21
N ASN A 79 -23.87 -1.86 -1.43
CA ASN A 79 -23.96 -2.93 -2.43
C ASN A 79 -22.56 -3.34 -2.94
N GLY A 80 -21.66 -2.39 -3.14
CA GLY A 80 -20.27 -2.65 -3.51
C GLY A 80 -19.53 -3.47 -2.45
N PHE A 81 -19.65 -3.07 -1.18
CA PHE A 81 -19.06 -3.83 -0.07
C PHE A 81 -19.66 -5.22 0.07
N LYS A 82 -20.98 -5.34 -0.08
CA LYS A 82 -21.67 -6.64 -0.08
C LYS A 82 -21.11 -7.57 -1.17
N ALA A 83 -20.89 -7.08 -2.39
CA ALA A 83 -20.30 -7.89 -3.46
C ALA A 83 -18.86 -8.31 -3.14
N ILE A 84 -18.08 -7.45 -2.48
CA ILE A 84 -16.72 -7.78 -1.99
C ILE A 84 -16.81 -8.90 -0.92
N ALA A 85 -17.72 -8.77 0.04
CA ALA A 85 -17.90 -9.74 1.13
C ALA A 85 -18.39 -11.10 0.62
N GLU A 86 -19.46 -11.11 -0.18
CA GLU A 86 -20.04 -12.35 -0.76
C GLU A 86 -19.08 -13.08 -1.70
N GLY A 87 -18.18 -12.37 -2.37
CA GLY A 87 -17.11 -12.95 -3.18
C GLY A 87 -15.92 -13.49 -2.38
N GLY A 88 -15.90 -13.31 -1.05
CA GLY A 88 -14.82 -13.77 -0.16
C GLY A 88 -13.54 -12.93 -0.26
N TRP A 89 -13.56 -11.77 -0.91
CA TRP A 89 -12.37 -10.95 -1.20
C TRP A 89 -11.69 -10.35 0.04
N ILE A 90 -12.36 -10.37 1.20
CA ILE A 90 -11.79 -9.93 2.47
C ILE A 90 -10.87 -11.01 3.06
N GLY A 91 -11.32 -12.27 3.02
CA GLY A 91 -10.64 -13.41 3.63
C GLY A 91 -9.65 -14.15 2.73
N MET A 92 -9.16 -13.54 1.64
CA MET A 92 -8.33 -14.23 0.66
C MET A 92 -7.09 -14.90 1.26
N SER A 93 -6.33 -14.20 2.10
CA SER A 93 -5.11 -14.72 2.75
C SER A 93 -5.35 -15.29 4.16
N ALA A 94 -6.57 -15.13 4.70
CA ALA A 94 -6.92 -15.56 6.04
C ALA A 94 -6.93 -17.09 6.19
N ASN A 95 -6.74 -17.54 7.43
CA ASN A 95 -6.67 -18.97 7.75
C ASN A 95 -7.98 -19.71 7.40
N PRO A 96 -7.92 -20.81 6.63
CA PRO A 96 -9.09 -21.64 6.29
C PRO A 96 -9.85 -22.16 7.51
N GLU A 97 -9.20 -22.36 8.66
CA GLU A 97 -9.85 -22.75 9.91
C GLU A 97 -10.99 -21.81 10.33
N PHE A 98 -10.85 -20.51 10.01
CA PHE A 98 -11.85 -19.49 10.32
C PHE A 98 -12.68 -19.05 9.11
N GLY A 99 -12.59 -19.78 7.99
CA GLY A 99 -13.33 -19.52 6.76
C GLY A 99 -12.59 -18.69 5.72
N GLY A 100 -11.30 -18.45 5.88
CA GLY A 100 -10.44 -17.82 4.89
C GLY A 100 -10.09 -18.74 3.72
N MET A 101 -9.48 -18.19 2.67
CA MET A 101 -9.08 -18.97 1.49
C MET A 101 -7.64 -19.49 1.57
N GLY A 102 -6.79 -18.99 2.47
CA GLY A 102 -5.39 -19.39 2.61
C GLY A 102 -4.50 -19.06 1.41
N LEU A 103 -4.91 -18.11 0.57
CA LEU A 103 -4.16 -17.74 -0.64
C LEU A 103 -2.88 -16.97 -0.32
N PRO A 104 -1.87 -17.04 -1.20
CA PRO A 104 -0.67 -16.24 -1.07
C PRO A 104 -0.96 -14.74 -1.03
N THR A 105 -0.20 -14.01 -0.20
CA THR A 105 -0.22 -12.54 -0.15
C THR A 105 0.05 -11.93 -1.53
N THR A 106 0.83 -12.60 -2.37
CA THR A 106 1.11 -12.17 -3.75
C THR A 106 -0.18 -12.05 -4.57
N VAL A 107 -1.11 -12.99 -4.45
CA VAL A 107 -2.41 -12.96 -5.15
C VAL A 107 -3.30 -11.86 -4.56
N THR A 108 -3.37 -11.78 -3.22
CA THR A 108 -4.13 -10.75 -2.52
C THR A 108 -3.65 -9.34 -2.87
N THR A 109 -2.34 -9.15 -3.02
CA THR A 109 -1.71 -7.89 -3.41
C THR A 109 -2.19 -7.43 -4.80
N ALA A 110 -2.22 -8.33 -5.78
CA ALA A 110 -2.72 -8.02 -7.12
C ALA A 110 -4.22 -7.63 -7.11
N VAL A 111 -5.04 -8.35 -6.34
CA VAL A 111 -6.46 -8.05 -6.20
C VAL A 111 -6.68 -6.71 -5.51
N ASN A 112 -5.97 -6.42 -4.42
CA ASN A 112 -6.06 -5.14 -3.71
C ASN A 112 -5.63 -3.96 -4.59
N GLU A 113 -4.63 -4.12 -5.46
CA GLU A 113 -4.25 -3.10 -6.44
C GLU A 113 -5.39 -2.85 -7.45
N MET A 114 -6.00 -3.91 -8.01
CA MET A 114 -7.14 -3.78 -8.93
C MET A 114 -8.33 -3.07 -8.27
N MET A 115 -8.66 -3.45 -7.03
CA MET A 115 -9.73 -2.81 -6.26
C MET A 115 -9.42 -1.32 -6.00
N SER A 116 -8.16 -0.99 -5.70
CA SER A 116 -7.71 0.40 -5.49
C SER A 116 -7.81 1.23 -6.77
N ALA A 117 -7.50 0.63 -7.92
CA ALA A 117 -7.62 1.29 -9.23
C ALA A 117 -9.09 1.54 -9.61
N ALA A 118 -9.97 0.64 -9.24
CA ALA A 118 -11.40 0.72 -9.52
C ALA A 118 -12.13 1.70 -8.59
N CYS A 119 -11.91 1.61 -7.27
CA CYS A 119 -12.53 2.51 -6.29
C CYS A 119 -11.71 2.55 -4.99
N LEU A 120 -10.75 3.47 -4.90
CA LEU A 120 -9.84 3.58 -3.77
C LEU A 120 -10.57 3.84 -2.44
N SER A 121 -11.60 4.70 -2.45
CA SER A 121 -12.37 5.04 -1.25
C SER A 121 -13.07 3.82 -0.63
N LEU A 122 -13.64 2.93 -1.44
CA LEU A 122 -14.31 1.73 -0.94
C LEU A 122 -13.29 0.64 -0.56
N GLN A 123 -12.20 0.50 -1.32
CA GLN A 123 -11.16 -0.51 -1.08
C GLN A 123 -10.51 -0.39 0.32
N LEU A 124 -10.48 0.81 0.89
CA LEU A 124 -9.97 1.01 2.25
C LEU A 124 -10.72 0.19 3.31
N ALA A 125 -12.02 -0.09 3.15
CA ALA A 125 -12.79 -0.86 4.13
C ALA A 125 -12.32 -2.32 4.23
N PRO A 126 -12.25 -3.12 3.14
CA PRO A 126 -11.70 -4.47 3.20
C PRO A 126 -10.22 -4.50 3.60
N LEU A 127 -9.40 -3.51 3.20
CA LEU A 127 -7.99 -3.46 3.58
C LEU A 127 -7.80 -3.36 5.10
N MET A 128 -8.59 -2.51 5.77
CA MET A 128 -8.53 -2.40 7.24
C MET A 128 -8.93 -3.72 7.91
N SER A 129 -9.97 -4.38 7.41
CA SER A 129 -10.39 -5.70 7.92
C SER A 129 -9.33 -6.78 7.70
N GLN A 130 -8.69 -6.84 6.53
CA GLN A 130 -7.58 -7.77 6.23
C GLN A 130 -6.43 -7.64 7.22
N GLY A 131 -5.98 -6.42 7.48
CA GLY A 131 -4.91 -6.17 8.45
C GLY A 131 -5.32 -6.55 9.88
N GLN A 132 -6.58 -6.30 10.28
CA GLN A 132 -7.09 -6.70 11.59
C GLN A 132 -7.19 -8.22 11.72
N ILE A 133 -7.64 -8.93 10.69
CA ILE A 133 -7.70 -10.40 10.67
C ILE A 133 -6.31 -10.96 10.96
N GLU A 134 -5.29 -10.51 10.23
CA GLU A 134 -3.91 -10.96 10.41
C GLU A 134 -3.39 -10.68 11.84
N ALA A 135 -3.66 -9.49 12.38
CA ALA A 135 -3.27 -9.15 13.74
C ALA A 135 -3.95 -10.05 14.78
N LEU A 136 -5.24 -10.35 14.64
CA LEU A 136 -5.98 -11.23 15.54
C LEU A 136 -5.53 -12.69 15.41
N GLU A 137 -5.27 -13.19 14.21
CA GLU A 137 -4.73 -14.55 13.99
C GLU A 137 -3.42 -14.78 14.75
N HIS A 138 -2.55 -13.77 14.77
CA HIS A 138 -1.24 -13.90 15.39
C HIS A 138 -1.23 -13.62 16.90
N HIS A 139 -2.08 -12.73 17.38
CA HIS A 139 -1.92 -12.16 18.73
C HIS A 139 -3.12 -12.34 19.66
N ALA A 140 -4.32 -12.63 19.14
CA ALA A 140 -5.50 -12.77 19.96
C ALA A 140 -5.58 -14.13 20.66
N SER A 141 -6.33 -14.19 21.78
CA SER A 141 -6.69 -15.44 22.42
C SER A 141 -7.67 -16.24 21.53
N ASP A 142 -7.75 -17.57 21.73
CA ASP A 142 -8.66 -18.43 20.96
C ASP A 142 -10.11 -17.98 21.12
N ALA A 143 -10.52 -17.57 22.31
CA ALA A 143 -11.87 -17.06 22.56
C ALA A 143 -12.21 -15.81 21.73
N ILE A 144 -11.24 -14.93 21.47
CA ILE A 144 -11.42 -13.77 20.58
C ILE A 144 -11.46 -14.24 19.13
N LYS A 145 -10.55 -15.13 18.72
CA LYS A 145 -10.49 -15.66 17.36
C LYS A 145 -11.79 -16.32 16.94
N ASP A 146 -12.34 -17.19 17.79
CA ASP A 146 -13.56 -17.96 17.52
C ASP A 146 -14.79 -17.07 17.25
N ILE A 147 -14.88 -15.92 17.94
CA ILE A 147 -16.00 -14.98 17.76
C ILE A 147 -15.78 -14.03 16.58
N TYR A 148 -14.57 -13.44 16.48
CA TYR A 148 -14.35 -12.28 15.62
C TYR A 148 -13.84 -12.64 14.22
N LEU A 149 -12.97 -13.66 14.09
CA LEU A 149 -12.36 -13.98 12.80
C LEU A 149 -13.39 -14.41 11.75
N PRO A 150 -14.33 -15.35 12.01
CA PRO A 150 -15.30 -15.75 11.00
C PRO A 150 -16.16 -14.58 10.49
N LYS A 151 -16.53 -13.65 11.38
CA LYS A 151 -17.37 -12.49 11.06
C LYS A 151 -16.60 -11.40 10.30
N LEU A 152 -15.33 -11.19 10.62
CA LEU A 152 -14.45 -10.26 9.88
C LEU A 152 -14.11 -10.82 8.50
N ILE A 153 -13.81 -12.12 8.40
CA ILE A 153 -13.47 -12.82 7.16
C ILE A 153 -14.65 -12.82 6.18
N SER A 154 -15.86 -13.08 6.69
CA SER A 154 -17.08 -13.03 5.87
C SER A 154 -17.52 -11.62 5.48
N GLY A 155 -16.97 -10.58 6.12
CA GLY A 155 -17.38 -9.20 5.94
C GLY A 155 -18.71 -8.84 6.64
N GLU A 156 -19.27 -9.72 7.46
CA GLU A 156 -20.41 -9.40 8.31
C GLU A 156 -20.08 -8.27 9.29
N TRP A 157 -18.87 -8.31 9.85
CA TRP A 157 -18.28 -7.25 10.66
C TRP A 157 -17.09 -6.64 9.93
N THR A 158 -16.82 -5.35 10.22
CA THR A 158 -15.67 -4.64 9.65
C THR A 158 -14.63 -4.32 10.73
N GLY A 159 -13.38 -4.20 10.31
CA GLY A 159 -12.24 -3.91 11.18
C GLY A 159 -11.67 -2.52 10.97
N THR A 160 -11.12 -1.92 12.02
CA THR A 160 -10.44 -0.62 11.97
C THR A 160 -9.19 -0.59 12.84
N MET A 161 -8.31 0.35 12.55
CA MET A 161 -7.05 0.60 13.26
C MET A 161 -7.08 1.97 13.93
N ASN A 162 -6.94 2.02 15.26
CA ASN A 162 -7.09 3.23 16.07
C ASN A 162 -5.79 3.55 16.84
N LEU A 163 -4.85 4.25 16.18
CA LEU A 163 -3.57 4.65 16.77
C LEU A 163 -3.56 6.13 17.15
N THR A 164 -3.79 6.97 16.13
CA THR A 164 -3.49 8.40 16.11
C THR A 164 -4.37 9.19 17.08
N GLU A 165 -3.73 10.08 17.81
CA GLU A 165 -4.39 11.08 18.66
C GLU A 165 -3.92 12.49 18.25
N PRO A 166 -4.61 13.57 18.67
CA PRO A 166 -4.24 14.93 18.26
C PRO A 166 -2.77 15.29 18.51
N GLN A 167 -2.16 14.78 19.58
CA GLN A 167 -0.75 15.00 19.94
C GLN A 167 0.18 13.87 19.54
N ALA A 168 -0.34 12.73 19.04
CA ALA A 168 0.40 11.50 18.78
C ALA A 168 0.09 10.97 17.39
N GLY A 169 0.77 11.51 16.37
CA GLY A 169 0.74 11.03 14.99
C GLY A 169 1.92 10.12 14.70
N SER A 170 3.02 10.67 14.17
CA SER A 170 4.25 9.90 13.93
C SER A 170 4.90 9.45 15.23
N ASP A 171 4.82 10.24 16.31
CA ASP A 171 5.21 9.81 17.65
C ASP A 171 4.02 9.17 18.39
N VAL A 172 3.76 7.90 18.06
CA VAL A 172 2.72 7.11 18.73
C VAL A 172 3.03 6.94 20.24
N GLY A 173 4.31 7.05 20.63
CA GLY A 173 4.72 7.02 22.03
C GLY A 173 4.08 8.08 22.94
N ALA A 174 3.56 9.16 22.35
CA ALA A 174 2.91 10.25 23.06
C ALA A 174 1.39 10.05 23.27
N LEU A 175 0.80 8.90 22.92
CA LEU A 175 -0.64 8.67 23.10
C LEU A 175 -1.07 8.71 24.57
N ASN A 176 -2.29 9.22 24.81
CA ASN A 176 -2.89 9.44 26.12
C ASN A 176 -4.12 8.56 26.41
N SER A 177 -4.68 7.87 25.42
CA SER A 177 -5.76 6.90 25.67
C SER A 177 -5.32 5.86 26.68
N LYS A 178 -6.25 5.49 27.58
CA LYS A 178 -5.99 4.57 28.68
C LYS A 178 -7.01 3.44 28.71
N ALA A 179 -6.61 2.34 29.32
CA ALA A 179 -7.45 1.19 29.58
C ALA A 179 -7.28 0.78 31.05
N GLU A 180 -8.38 0.45 31.72
CA GLU A 180 -8.40 0.01 33.12
C GLU A 180 -9.13 -1.34 33.19
N GLU A 181 -8.56 -2.30 33.91
CA GLU A 181 -9.15 -3.64 34.05
C GLU A 181 -10.44 -3.60 34.87
N ASN A 182 -11.47 -4.36 34.43
CA ASN A 182 -12.74 -4.51 35.13
C ASN A 182 -12.75 -5.65 36.18
N GLY A 183 -11.75 -6.52 36.18
CA GLY A 183 -11.66 -7.69 37.07
C GLY A 183 -12.39 -8.94 36.56
N ASP A 184 -12.99 -8.89 35.37
CA ASP A 184 -13.67 -9.99 34.70
C ASP A 184 -12.98 -10.41 33.37
N GLY A 185 -11.76 -9.94 33.15
CA GLY A 185 -11.01 -10.16 31.92
C GLY A 185 -11.28 -9.15 30.81
N THR A 186 -12.17 -8.18 31.05
CA THR A 186 -12.42 -7.04 30.17
C THR A 186 -11.76 -5.76 30.69
N TYR A 187 -11.69 -4.74 29.84
CA TYR A 187 -11.08 -3.45 30.12
C TYR A 187 -12.02 -2.31 29.75
N ARG A 188 -11.96 -1.20 30.47
CA ARG A 188 -12.59 0.09 30.12
C ARG A 188 -11.58 0.91 29.35
N VAL A 189 -11.86 1.15 28.09
CA VAL A 189 -11.00 1.96 27.22
C VAL A 189 -11.57 3.37 27.09
N SER A 190 -10.75 4.39 27.37
CA SER A 190 -11.16 5.79 27.33
C SER A 190 -10.13 6.62 26.58
N GLY A 191 -10.60 7.55 25.75
CA GLY A 191 -9.78 8.48 24.99
C GLY A 191 -10.39 8.83 23.64
N GLN A 192 -9.70 9.69 22.90
CA GLN A 192 -10.12 10.10 21.57
C GLN A 192 -9.08 9.67 20.52
N LYS A 193 -9.54 9.10 19.42
CA LYS A 193 -8.73 8.74 18.26
C LYS A 193 -9.17 9.55 17.04
N ILE A 194 -8.22 10.02 16.25
CA ILE A 194 -8.48 10.81 15.05
C ILE A 194 -7.95 10.12 13.80
N TYR A 195 -8.46 10.52 12.64
CA TYR A 195 -8.11 9.98 11.33
C TYR A 195 -8.41 8.49 11.17
N ILE A 196 -9.49 8.01 11.79
CA ILE A 196 -9.86 6.60 11.74
C ILE A 196 -10.62 6.31 10.45
N SER A 197 -9.96 5.66 9.51
CA SER A 197 -10.57 5.21 8.26
C SER A 197 -11.65 4.17 8.55
N TRP A 198 -12.85 4.39 7.99
CA TRP A 198 -13.99 3.52 8.15
C TRP A 198 -14.37 3.26 9.61
N GLY A 199 -14.11 4.24 10.51
CA GLY A 199 -14.43 4.13 11.94
C GLY A 199 -15.92 3.89 12.24
N ASP A 200 -16.79 4.20 11.30
CA ASP A 200 -18.20 3.81 11.30
C ASP A 200 -18.73 3.69 9.86
N ASN A 201 -19.80 2.90 9.68
CA ASN A 201 -20.52 2.73 8.42
C ASN A 201 -21.95 2.23 8.70
N ASP A 202 -22.81 2.23 7.66
CA ASP A 202 -24.21 1.83 7.74
C ASP A 202 -24.55 0.51 7.03
N PHE A 203 -23.52 -0.30 6.70
CA PHE A 203 -23.71 -1.57 5.98
C PHE A 203 -23.24 -2.80 6.77
N ALA A 204 -22.31 -2.67 7.72
CA ALA A 204 -21.84 -3.78 8.53
C ALA A 204 -22.66 -3.93 9.81
N ASN A 205 -22.89 -5.17 10.25
CA ASN A 205 -23.63 -5.47 11.49
C ASN A 205 -22.87 -5.02 12.74
N ASN A 206 -21.53 -4.99 12.68
CA ASN A 206 -20.67 -4.50 13.75
C ASN A 206 -19.37 -3.94 13.18
N ILE A 207 -18.70 -3.11 13.99
CA ILE A 207 -17.39 -2.54 13.65
C ILE A 207 -16.45 -2.80 14.81
N CYS A 208 -15.34 -3.48 14.53
CA CYS A 208 -14.37 -3.93 15.52
C CYS A 208 -13.14 -3.01 15.46
N HIS A 209 -12.86 -2.29 16.54
CA HIS A 209 -11.75 -1.37 16.62
C HIS A 209 -10.56 -2.00 17.31
N LEU A 210 -9.37 -2.03 16.67
CA LEU A 210 -8.11 -2.28 17.35
C LEU A 210 -7.56 -0.96 17.87
N VAL A 211 -7.56 -0.79 19.20
CA VAL A 211 -7.27 0.50 19.87
C VAL A 211 -5.99 0.40 20.69
N LEU A 212 -5.03 1.29 20.42
CA LEU A 212 -3.85 1.44 21.28
C LEU A 212 -4.18 2.31 22.49
N ALA A 213 -3.87 1.79 23.68
CA ALA A 213 -4.07 2.50 24.96
C ALA A 213 -3.02 2.08 26.00
N ARG A 214 -2.94 2.83 27.11
CA ARG A 214 -2.03 2.57 28.21
C ARG A 214 -2.76 2.00 29.43
N LEU A 215 -2.15 1.02 30.05
CA LEU A 215 -2.57 0.53 31.36
C LEU A 215 -2.04 1.44 32.49
N PRO A 216 -2.68 1.48 33.67
CA PRO A 216 -2.18 2.20 34.82
C PRO A 216 -0.76 1.75 35.22
N GLY A 217 0.14 2.69 35.43
CA GLY A 217 1.52 2.41 35.80
C GLY A 217 2.42 1.89 34.66
N ALA A 218 1.92 1.79 33.43
CA ALA A 218 2.72 1.38 32.28
C ALA A 218 3.85 2.42 32.00
N PRO A 219 5.04 1.96 31.55
CA PRO A 219 6.14 2.86 31.24
C PRO A 219 5.79 3.86 30.13
N ALA A 220 6.44 5.03 30.16
CA ALA A 220 6.29 6.03 29.09
C ALA A 220 6.86 5.49 27.75
N GLY A 221 6.47 6.13 26.65
CA GLY A 221 6.89 5.75 25.30
C GLY A 221 6.18 4.51 24.78
N THR A 222 6.71 3.92 23.73
CA THR A 222 6.05 2.81 22.99
C THR A 222 5.97 1.50 23.78
N LYS A 223 6.89 1.27 24.74
CA LYS A 223 6.94 0.03 25.54
C LYS A 223 5.77 -0.10 26.54
N GLY A 224 5.06 0.98 26.83
CA GLY A 224 3.90 0.96 27.74
C GLY A 224 2.56 0.91 27.01
N ILE A 225 2.56 0.68 25.72
CA ILE A 225 1.34 0.66 24.92
C ILE A 225 0.84 -0.78 24.76
N SER A 226 -0.44 -0.99 25.07
CA SER A 226 -1.16 -2.25 24.87
C SER A 226 -2.21 -2.10 23.78
N LEU A 227 -2.64 -3.21 23.19
CA LEU A 227 -3.64 -3.27 22.13
C LEU A 227 -4.94 -3.86 22.68
N PHE A 228 -6.06 -3.23 22.34
CA PHE A 228 -7.39 -3.65 22.77
C PHE A 228 -8.32 -3.78 21.57
N LEU A 229 -9.10 -4.88 21.58
CA LEU A 229 -10.22 -5.04 20.65
C LEU A 229 -11.47 -4.46 21.31
N VAL A 230 -12.06 -3.45 20.69
CA VAL A 230 -13.22 -2.69 21.21
C VAL A 230 -14.30 -2.65 20.12
N PRO A 231 -15.32 -3.50 20.17
CA PRO A 231 -16.38 -3.52 19.16
C PRO A 231 -17.41 -2.42 19.41
N LYS A 232 -18.10 -1.97 18.36
CA LYS A 232 -19.22 -1.02 18.44
C LYS A 232 -20.42 -1.60 19.19
N TYR A 233 -20.69 -2.89 18.95
CA TYR A 233 -21.68 -3.66 19.69
C TYR A 233 -20.99 -4.83 20.37
N LEU A 234 -21.25 -5.01 21.67
CA LEU A 234 -20.68 -6.11 22.44
C LEU A 234 -21.27 -7.44 21.95
N PRO A 235 -20.47 -8.52 21.81
CA PRO A 235 -21.02 -9.84 21.51
C PRO A 235 -21.99 -10.30 22.60
N ASP A 236 -23.12 -10.86 22.19
CA ASP A 236 -24.06 -11.55 23.09
C ASP A 236 -23.58 -12.98 23.42
N GLU A 237 -24.40 -13.75 24.11
CA GLU A 237 -24.11 -15.14 24.50
C GLU A 237 -23.93 -16.10 23.30
N ASN A 238 -24.42 -15.71 22.12
CA ASN A 238 -24.27 -16.47 20.87
C ASN A 238 -23.11 -15.92 20.00
N GLY A 239 -22.39 -14.90 20.46
CA GLY A 239 -21.36 -14.24 19.70
C GLY A 239 -21.88 -13.27 18.61
N GLU A 240 -23.19 -12.91 18.67
CA GLU A 240 -23.79 -11.95 17.75
C GLU A 240 -23.70 -10.51 18.27
N ALA A 241 -23.89 -9.52 17.40
CA ALA A 241 -23.88 -8.12 17.79
C ALA A 241 -25.06 -7.80 18.72
N GLY A 242 -24.76 -7.57 20.00
CA GLY A 242 -25.73 -7.36 21.06
C GLY A 242 -25.91 -5.89 21.44
N VAL A 243 -25.62 -5.54 22.70
CA VAL A 243 -25.80 -4.18 23.21
C VAL A 243 -24.74 -3.21 22.70
N ALA A 244 -25.13 -1.95 22.48
CA ALA A 244 -24.20 -0.90 22.07
C ALA A 244 -23.12 -0.67 23.14
N ASN A 245 -21.88 -0.56 22.69
CA ASN A 245 -20.74 -0.20 23.53
C ASN A 245 -20.65 1.32 23.73
N SER A 246 -19.87 1.75 24.71
CA SER A 246 -19.72 3.17 25.09
C SER A 246 -18.69 3.88 24.21
N LEU A 247 -18.95 3.91 22.91
CA LEU A 247 -18.12 4.62 21.92
C LEU A 247 -19.01 5.31 20.89
N LYS A 248 -18.46 6.35 20.23
CA LYS A 248 -19.20 7.09 19.21
C LYS A 248 -18.27 7.81 18.24
N VAL A 249 -18.78 8.07 17.04
CA VAL A 249 -18.20 9.04 16.11
C VAL A 249 -18.56 10.44 16.56
N VAL A 250 -17.55 11.29 16.72
CA VAL A 250 -17.73 12.72 17.09
C VAL A 250 -17.92 13.57 15.84
N SER A 251 -17.10 13.32 14.83
CA SER A 251 -17.11 14.04 13.56
C SER A 251 -16.44 13.23 12.47
N LEU A 252 -16.63 13.66 11.21
CA LEU A 252 -15.87 13.22 10.07
C LEU A 252 -14.92 14.34 9.61
N GLU A 253 -13.75 13.95 9.14
CA GLU A 253 -12.81 14.89 8.53
C GLU A 253 -13.26 15.29 7.13
N HIS A 254 -13.24 16.61 6.84
CA HIS A 254 -13.43 17.15 5.51
C HIS A 254 -12.09 17.16 4.77
N LYS A 255 -11.92 16.23 3.83
CA LYS A 255 -10.63 15.92 3.21
C LYS A 255 -10.51 16.46 1.78
N MET A 256 -9.28 16.58 1.30
CA MET A 256 -8.93 16.92 -0.09
C MET A 256 -9.48 15.90 -1.10
N GLY A 257 -9.45 14.62 -0.73
CA GLY A 257 -9.90 13.49 -1.55
C GLY A 257 -10.42 12.35 -0.69
N LEU A 258 -10.71 11.20 -1.29
CA LEU A 258 -11.31 10.04 -0.63
C LEU A 258 -12.64 10.40 0.07
N HIS A 259 -13.47 11.19 -0.59
CA HIS A 259 -14.70 11.72 -0.01
C HIS A 259 -15.70 10.62 0.35
N GLY A 260 -15.70 9.52 -0.42
CA GLY A 260 -16.52 8.34 -0.14
C GLY A 260 -16.04 7.49 1.04
N SER A 261 -14.76 7.63 1.47
CA SER A 261 -14.20 6.93 2.61
C SER A 261 -14.36 7.78 3.87
N PRO A 262 -15.19 7.41 4.85
CA PRO A 262 -15.34 8.17 6.08
C PRO A 262 -14.05 8.10 6.89
N THR A 263 -13.56 9.24 7.33
CA THR A 263 -12.41 9.38 8.24
C THR A 263 -12.90 9.96 9.53
N CYS A 264 -13.01 9.12 10.56
CA CYS A 264 -13.74 9.42 11.78
C CYS A 264 -12.83 9.97 12.88
N VAL A 265 -13.38 10.86 13.69
CA VAL A 265 -12.92 11.14 15.05
C VAL A 265 -13.74 10.25 15.97
N MET A 266 -13.07 9.30 16.65
CA MET A 266 -13.68 8.32 17.53
C MET A 266 -13.49 8.73 18.99
N GLN A 267 -14.56 8.68 19.78
CA GLN A 267 -14.54 8.88 21.22
C GLN A 267 -14.90 7.59 21.93
N TYR A 268 -14.05 7.17 22.86
CA TYR A 268 -14.25 6.04 23.76
C TYR A 268 -14.50 6.57 25.17
N ASP A 269 -15.65 6.25 25.74
CA ASP A 269 -16.10 6.72 27.06
C ASP A 269 -16.29 5.50 27.98
N ASP A 270 -15.19 4.95 28.53
CA ASP A 270 -15.15 3.68 29.27
C ASP A 270 -15.71 2.50 28.46
N ALA A 271 -15.37 2.47 27.18
CA ALA A 271 -15.82 1.42 26.27
C ALA A 271 -15.21 0.05 26.65
N THR A 272 -16.05 -0.99 26.68
CA THR A 272 -15.60 -2.34 27.00
C THR A 272 -14.75 -2.90 25.86
N GLY A 273 -13.59 -3.45 26.21
CA GLY A 273 -12.68 -4.09 25.26
C GLY A 273 -11.91 -5.26 25.87
N TRP A 274 -11.21 -5.99 25.04
CA TRP A 274 -10.37 -7.13 25.40
C TRP A 274 -8.92 -6.89 24.99
N LEU A 275 -7.98 -7.27 25.84
CA LEU A 275 -6.55 -7.19 25.55
C LEU A 275 -6.19 -8.15 24.40
N VAL A 276 -5.44 -7.67 23.43
CA VAL A 276 -4.89 -8.44 22.31
C VAL A 276 -3.37 -8.51 22.46
N GLY A 277 -2.86 -9.72 22.64
CA GLY A 277 -1.46 -9.95 22.96
C GLY A 277 -1.10 -9.61 24.43
N PRO A 278 0.20 -9.55 24.78
CA PRO A 278 0.63 -9.25 26.15
C PRO A 278 0.52 -7.75 26.47
N GLU A 279 0.42 -7.43 27.76
CA GLU A 279 0.56 -6.06 28.26
C GLU A 279 1.88 -5.45 27.80
N GLY A 280 1.84 -4.19 27.34
CA GLY A 280 3.01 -3.50 26.75
C GLY A 280 3.44 -4.02 25.38
N GLY A 281 2.79 -5.06 24.86
CA GLY A 281 3.05 -5.65 23.53
C GLY A 281 2.24 -5.03 22.39
N GLY A 282 1.45 -4.00 22.66
CA GLY A 282 0.51 -3.42 21.69
C GLY A 282 1.17 -2.92 20.42
N MET A 283 2.37 -2.38 20.49
CA MET A 283 3.11 -1.96 19.29
C MET A 283 3.49 -3.14 18.40
N ALA A 284 3.96 -4.25 18.97
CA ALA A 284 4.33 -5.44 18.19
C ALA A 284 3.11 -6.03 17.47
N ALA A 285 1.97 -6.14 18.17
CA ALA A 285 0.72 -6.62 17.60
C ALA A 285 0.17 -5.68 16.51
N MET A 286 0.23 -4.36 16.74
CA MET A 286 -0.19 -3.38 15.76
C MET A 286 0.75 -3.32 14.54
N PHE A 287 2.05 -3.59 14.70
CA PHE A 287 2.97 -3.66 13.58
C PHE A 287 2.65 -4.81 12.61
N THR A 288 2.06 -5.91 13.08
CA THR A 288 1.56 -6.97 12.19
C THR A 288 0.52 -6.39 11.23
N MET A 289 -0.51 -5.71 11.74
CA MET A 289 -1.49 -5.01 10.92
C MET A 289 -0.87 -3.92 10.03
N MET A 290 0.05 -3.11 10.58
CA MET A 290 0.69 -2.02 9.85
C MET A 290 1.58 -2.50 8.69
N ASN A 291 2.26 -3.63 8.82
CA ASN A 291 3.10 -4.15 7.74
C ASN A 291 2.25 -4.63 6.55
N ASN A 292 1.14 -5.32 6.84
CA ASN A 292 0.13 -5.64 5.83
C ASN A 292 -0.42 -4.36 5.17
N ALA A 293 -0.83 -3.38 6.00
CA ALA A 293 -1.33 -2.11 5.51
C ALA A 293 -0.31 -1.34 4.66
N ARG A 294 1.00 -1.37 4.99
CA ARG A 294 2.05 -0.70 4.21
C ARG A 294 2.17 -1.22 2.79
N LEU A 295 2.17 -2.55 2.61
CA LEU A 295 2.16 -3.15 1.27
C LEU A 295 0.86 -2.78 0.54
N GLY A 296 -0.28 -2.89 1.21
CA GLY A 296 -1.58 -2.48 0.66
C GLY A 296 -1.63 -1.00 0.26
N VAL A 297 -1.01 -0.10 1.03
CA VAL A 297 -0.91 1.33 0.70
C VAL A 297 0.00 1.57 -0.50
N GLY A 298 1.08 0.80 -0.66
CA GLY A 298 1.85 0.79 -1.91
C GLY A 298 0.96 0.47 -3.11
N CYS A 299 0.13 -0.58 -2.99
CA CYS A 299 -0.84 -0.97 -4.01
C CYS A 299 -1.91 0.10 -4.27
N GLN A 300 -2.34 0.84 -3.24
CA GLN A 300 -3.27 1.97 -3.40
C GLN A 300 -2.68 3.08 -4.28
N GLY A 301 -1.41 3.41 -4.10
CA GLY A 301 -0.71 4.36 -4.96
C GLY A 301 -0.65 3.86 -6.41
N ILE A 302 -0.21 2.62 -6.61
CA ILE A 302 -0.09 2.00 -7.93
C ILE A 302 -1.46 1.91 -8.61
N GLY A 303 -2.49 1.44 -7.89
CA GLY A 303 -3.85 1.30 -8.40
C GLY A 303 -4.47 2.64 -8.81
N ALA A 304 -4.39 3.67 -7.96
CA ALA A 304 -4.86 5.01 -8.31
C ALA A 304 -4.13 5.57 -9.54
N GLY A 305 -2.82 5.33 -9.63
CA GLY A 305 -2.01 5.66 -10.80
C GLY A 305 -2.47 4.90 -12.05
N GLU A 306 -2.78 3.60 -11.95
CA GLU A 306 -3.30 2.80 -13.08
C GLU A 306 -4.63 3.35 -13.59
N GLY A 307 -5.57 3.66 -12.67
CA GLY A 307 -6.84 4.30 -13.03
C GLY A 307 -6.64 5.64 -13.75
N ALA A 308 -5.76 6.49 -13.21
CA ALA A 308 -5.42 7.78 -13.81
C ALA A 308 -4.76 7.63 -15.19
N TYR A 309 -3.82 6.67 -15.33
CA TYR A 309 -3.17 6.37 -16.61
C TYR A 309 -4.17 5.94 -17.69
N GLN A 310 -5.07 5.01 -17.36
CA GLN A 310 -6.08 4.52 -18.31
C GLN A 310 -7.03 5.65 -18.72
N HIS A 311 -7.41 6.52 -17.78
CA HIS A 311 -8.24 7.68 -18.06
C HIS A 311 -7.54 8.67 -19.01
N ALA A 312 -6.26 8.98 -18.75
CA ALA A 312 -5.45 9.85 -19.60
C ALA A 312 -5.19 9.25 -20.99
N LEU A 313 -4.92 7.93 -21.05
CA LEU A 313 -4.71 7.24 -22.33
C LEU A 313 -5.97 7.31 -23.20
N ALA A 314 -7.15 7.04 -22.60
CA ALA A 314 -8.43 7.13 -23.31
C ALA A 314 -8.65 8.53 -23.88
N TYR A 315 -8.40 9.57 -23.07
CA TYR A 315 -8.49 10.96 -23.52
C TYR A 315 -7.50 11.26 -24.65
N ALA A 316 -6.25 10.81 -24.54
CA ALA A 316 -5.22 11.06 -25.54
C ALA A 316 -5.50 10.38 -26.89
N LEU A 317 -6.19 9.23 -26.87
CA LEU A 317 -6.57 8.49 -28.07
C LEU A 317 -7.78 9.11 -28.80
N ASP A 318 -8.60 9.91 -28.11
CA ASP A 318 -9.78 10.56 -28.69
C ASP A 318 -9.52 12.03 -29.05
N ARG A 319 -8.78 12.76 -28.23
CA ARG A 319 -8.58 14.20 -28.36
C ARG A 319 -7.74 14.57 -29.56
N LYS A 320 -8.29 15.40 -30.43
CA LYS A 320 -7.56 16.01 -31.56
C LYS A 320 -7.22 17.46 -31.24
N GLN A 321 -5.93 17.79 -31.25
CA GLN A 321 -5.45 19.14 -31.00
C GLN A 321 -4.03 19.33 -31.55
N GLY A 322 -3.84 20.42 -32.28
CA GLY A 322 -2.57 20.74 -32.93
C GLY A 322 -2.26 19.86 -34.16
N ARG A 323 -1.20 20.21 -34.87
CA ARG A 323 -0.67 19.44 -35.99
C ARG A 323 0.44 18.53 -35.46
N THR A 324 0.29 17.23 -35.64
CA THR A 324 1.29 16.25 -35.24
C THR A 324 2.35 16.05 -36.33
N PRO A 325 3.64 15.80 -35.98
CA PRO A 325 4.70 15.59 -36.98
C PRO A 325 4.73 14.14 -37.52
N VAL A 326 3.88 13.25 -37.00
CA VAL A 326 3.88 11.82 -37.35
C VAL A 326 3.11 11.61 -38.64
N GLU A 327 3.80 11.21 -39.71
CA GLU A 327 3.18 10.86 -40.98
C GLU A 327 2.34 9.57 -40.83
N GLY A 328 1.08 9.61 -41.28
CA GLY A 328 0.15 8.50 -41.12
C GLY A 328 -0.33 8.24 -39.69
N GLY A 329 -0.09 9.17 -38.77
CA GLY A 329 -0.56 9.08 -37.38
C GLY A 329 -2.09 9.19 -37.25
N SER A 330 -2.61 8.96 -36.05
CA SER A 330 -4.04 9.01 -35.73
C SER A 330 -4.64 10.43 -35.83
N GLY A 331 -3.80 11.46 -35.77
CA GLY A 331 -4.20 12.87 -35.69
C GLY A 331 -4.71 13.28 -34.32
N THR A 332 -4.59 12.41 -33.32
CA THR A 332 -4.92 12.69 -31.91
C THR A 332 -3.69 13.10 -31.13
N ILE A 333 -3.85 13.64 -29.92
CA ILE A 333 -2.73 14.15 -29.13
C ILE A 333 -1.71 13.06 -28.76
N VAL A 334 -2.05 11.77 -28.84
CA VAL A 334 -1.13 10.64 -28.61
C VAL A 334 0.07 10.65 -29.58
N ASP A 335 -0.06 11.32 -30.74
CA ASP A 335 1.01 11.43 -31.73
C ASP A 335 2.00 12.56 -31.42
N HIS A 336 1.73 13.45 -30.47
CA HIS A 336 2.72 14.40 -29.98
C HIS A 336 3.78 13.71 -29.14
N ALA A 337 5.05 13.99 -29.42
CA ALA A 337 6.18 13.32 -28.78
C ALA A 337 6.15 13.46 -27.24
N ASP A 338 5.78 14.63 -26.71
CA ASP A 338 5.71 14.84 -25.26
C ASP A 338 4.54 14.09 -24.60
N VAL A 339 3.36 14.08 -25.23
CA VAL A 339 2.22 13.28 -24.75
C VAL A 339 2.59 11.78 -24.72
N ARG A 340 3.24 11.30 -25.78
CA ARG A 340 3.70 9.91 -25.85
C ARG A 340 4.77 9.61 -24.79
N ARG A 341 5.69 10.53 -24.53
CA ARG A 341 6.68 10.43 -23.45
C ARG A 341 5.99 10.31 -22.08
N MET A 342 5.00 11.16 -21.79
CA MET A 342 4.22 11.11 -20.55
C MET A 342 3.52 9.77 -20.38
N LEU A 343 2.81 9.31 -21.41
CA LEU A 343 2.09 8.02 -21.37
C LEU A 343 3.05 6.82 -21.17
N LEU A 344 4.21 6.84 -21.84
CA LEU A 344 5.22 5.79 -21.67
C LEU A 344 5.86 5.82 -20.29
N SER A 345 6.15 7.01 -19.75
CA SER A 345 6.68 7.16 -18.39
C SER A 345 5.70 6.60 -17.35
N MET A 346 4.43 7.00 -17.42
CA MET A 346 3.39 6.49 -16.53
C MET A 346 3.28 4.96 -16.60
N LYS A 347 3.21 4.38 -17.80
CA LYS A 347 3.11 2.93 -17.98
C LYS A 347 4.34 2.18 -17.45
N ALA A 348 5.53 2.70 -17.69
CA ALA A 348 6.78 2.07 -17.26
C ALA A 348 6.94 2.13 -15.74
N ASP A 349 6.63 3.27 -15.11
CA ASP A 349 6.69 3.41 -13.66
C ASP A 349 5.66 2.55 -12.94
N LEU A 350 4.44 2.43 -13.46
CA LEU A 350 3.41 1.54 -12.92
C LEU A 350 3.85 0.08 -13.00
N PHE A 351 4.43 -0.35 -14.11
CA PHE A 351 4.94 -1.71 -14.24
C PHE A 351 6.06 -2.00 -13.24
N ALA A 352 7.04 -1.09 -13.10
CA ALA A 352 8.13 -1.22 -12.14
C ALA A 352 7.61 -1.31 -10.70
N SER A 353 6.72 -0.40 -10.30
CA SER A 353 6.17 -0.34 -8.94
C SER A 353 5.34 -1.59 -8.61
N ARG A 354 4.52 -2.07 -9.55
CA ARG A 354 3.75 -3.31 -9.44
C ARG A 354 4.67 -4.52 -9.26
N ALA A 355 5.73 -4.64 -10.07
CA ALA A 355 6.68 -5.74 -9.95
C ALA A 355 7.41 -5.72 -8.60
N ILE A 356 7.79 -4.55 -8.09
CA ILE A 356 8.41 -4.39 -6.77
C ILE A 356 7.44 -4.81 -5.65
N ALA A 357 6.18 -4.37 -5.70
CA ALA A 357 5.16 -4.73 -4.71
C ALA A 357 4.89 -6.23 -4.69
N LEU A 358 4.76 -6.85 -5.85
CA LEU A 358 4.57 -8.29 -5.97
C LEU A 358 5.82 -9.09 -5.52
N SER A 359 7.03 -8.60 -5.78
CA SER A 359 8.27 -9.22 -5.26
C SER A 359 8.37 -9.13 -3.73
N CYS A 360 7.89 -8.03 -3.14
CA CYS A 360 7.75 -7.91 -1.68
C CYS A 360 6.74 -8.95 -1.15
N ALA A 361 5.60 -9.10 -1.80
CA ALA A 361 4.59 -10.09 -1.44
C ALA A 361 5.11 -11.53 -1.53
N VAL A 362 5.85 -11.88 -2.60
CA VAL A 362 6.53 -13.18 -2.72
C VAL A 362 7.49 -13.42 -1.55
N ALA A 363 8.26 -12.40 -1.14
CA ALA A 363 9.16 -12.54 0.01
C ALA A 363 8.40 -12.76 1.33
N ILE A 364 7.22 -12.13 1.50
CA ILE A 364 6.33 -12.37 2.64
C ILE A 364 5.81 -13.81 2.62
N ASP A 365 5.31 -14.27 1.48
CA ASP A 365 4.78 -15.63 1.32
C ASP A 365 5.85 -16.70 1.60
N MET A 366 7.04 -16.52 1.04
CA MET A 366 8.17 -17.43 1.29
C MET A 366 8.59 -17.43 2.76
N GLY A 367 8.70 -16.24 3.38
CA GLY A 367 9.00 -16.11 4.80
C GLY A 367 7.95 -16.76 5.71
N THR A 368 6.69 -16.74 5.30
CA THR A 368 5.57 -17.38 6.00
C THR A 368 5.58 -18.90 5.82
N ALA A 369 5.83 -19.38 4.60
CA ALA A 369 5.79 -20.80 4.27
C ALA A 369 7.00 -21.57 4.79
N THR A 370 8.20 -20.98 4.69
CA THR A 370 9.47 -21.66 5.04
C THR A 370 9.96 -21.33 6.45
N GLY A 371 9.58 -20.17 6.98
CA GLY A 371 10.11 -19.66 8.26
C GLY A 371 11.52 -19.08 8.16
N GLU A 372 12.17 -19.12 6.99
CA GLU A 372 13.56 -18.72 6.77
C GLU A 372 13.79 -17.24 7.04
N ALA A 373 14.88 -16.94 7.76
CA ALA A 373 15.23 -15.57 8.17
C ALA A 373 15.54 -14.66 6.96
N GLU A 374 16.15 -15.22 5.93
CA GLU A 374 16.52 -14.50 4.71
C GLU A 374 15.28 -13.91 4.00
N TRP A 375 14.22 -14.71 3.81
CA TRP A 375 12.97 -14.22 3.20
C TRP A 375 12.27 -13.18 4.06
N LYS A 376 12.29 -13.36 5.39
CA LYS A 376 11.74 -12.37 6.33
C LYS A 376 12.51 -11.04 6.28
N ALA A 377 13.83 -11.10 6.21
CA ALA A 377 14.68 -9.92 6.08
C ALA A 377 14.46 -9.20 4.74
N ARG A 378 14.37 -9.96 3.64
CA ARG A 378 14.04 -9.44 2.30
C ARG A 378 12.67 -8.74 2.28
N ALA A 379 11.64 -9.37 2.83
CA ALA A 379 10.31 -8.77 2.95
C ALA A 379 10.34 -7.47 3.75
N ALA A 380 11.04 -7.48 4.89
CA ALA A 380 11.19 -6.32 5.75
C ALA A 380 11.93 -5.15 5.06
N PHE A 381 12.92 -5.45 4.21
CA PHE A 381 13.66 -4.46 3.42
C PHE A 381 12.81 -3.89 2.26
N LEU A 382 12.07 -4.74 1.55
CA LEU A 382 11.26 -4.33 0.39
C LEU A 382 9.98 -3.57 0.77
N THR A 383 9.42 -3.79 1.97
CA THR A 383 8.17 -3.15 2.42
C THR A 383 8.24 -1.61 2.37
N PRO A 384 9.21 -0.92 2.98
CA PRO A 384 9.32 0.53 2.89
C PRO A 384 9.55 1.03 1.45
N ILE A 385 10.29 0.29 0.63
CA ILE A 385 10.52 0.61 -0.78
C ILE A 385 9.20 0.51 -1.56
N SER A 386 8.48 -0.60 -1.43
CA SER A 386 7.19 -0.81 -2.08
C SER A 386 6.18 0.27 -1.71
N LYS A 387 6.05 0.58 -0.41
CA LYS A 387 5.12 1.61 0.08
C LYS A 387 5.47 2.99 -0.46
N ALA A 388 6.70 3.44 -0.27
CA ALA A 388 7.10 4.80 -0.63
C ALA A 388 7.12 5.00 -2.15
N PHE A 389 7.77 4.10 -2.89
CA PHE A 389 7.88 4.23 -4.34
C PHE A 389 6.52 4.06 -5.03
N GLY A 390 5.71 3.08 -4.61
CA GLY A 390 4.36 2.87 -5.17
C GLY A 390 3.45 4.08 -4.99
N THR A 391 3.48 4.73 -3.83
CA THR A 391 2.68 5.93 -3.56
C THR A 391 3.21 7.17 -4.26
N ASP A 392 4.53 7.37 -4.33
CA ASP A 392 5.14 8.48 -5.07
C ASP A 392 4.84 8.37 -6.57
N VAL A 393 4.99 7.17 -7.14
CA VAL A 393 4.62 6.90 -8.54
C VAL A 393 3.14 7.16 -8.78
N GLY A 394 2.26 6.71 -7.88
CA GLY A 394 0.82 6.99 -7.98
C GLY A 394 0.50 8.48 -8.06
N ILE A 395 1.16 9.30 -7.23
CA ILE A 395 1.01 10.77 -7.22
C ILE A 395 1.57 11.36 -8.53
N GLU A 396 2.77 10.97 -8.95
CA GLU A 396 3.40 11.46 -10.18
C GLU A 396 2.58 11.12 -11.43
N VAL A 397 2.08 9.88 -11.50
CA VAL A 397 1.22 9.42 -12.61
C VAL A 397 -0.10 10.18 -12.63
N SER A 398 -0.76 10.35 -11.49
CA SER A 398 -2.03 11.10 -11.42
C SER A 398 -1.86 12.57 -11.84
N ASN A 399 -0.78 13.23 -11.41
CA ASN A 399 -0.46 14.60 -11.84
C ASN A 399 -0.12 14.67 -13.33
N THR A 400 0.62 13.69 -13.86
CA THR A 400 0.94 13.61 -15.28
C THR A 400 -0.32 13.35 -16.11
N ALA A 401 -1.25 12.56 -15.59
CA ALA A 401 -2.57 12.35 -16.22
C ALA A 401 -3.36 13.66 -16.36
N LEU A 402 -3.35 14.53 -15.35
CA LEU A 402 -3.93 15.88 -15.45
C LEU A 402 -3.27 16.68 -16.58
N GLN A 403 -1.94 16.63 -16.69
CA GLN A 403 -1.21 17.33 -17.74
C GLN A 403 -1.60 16.83 -19.13
N VAL A 404 -1.79 15.51 -19.32
CA VAL A 404 -2.26 14.93 -20.59
C VAL A 404 -3.64 15.47 -20.98
N HIS A 405 -4.53 15.68 -20.01
CA HIS A 405 -5.85 16.26 -20.26
C HIS A 405 -5.81 17.77 -20.61
N GLY A 406 -4.70 18.47 -20.32
CA GLY A 406 -4.59 19.91 -20.46
C GLY A 406 -5.64 20.63 -19.59
N GLY A 407 -6.25 21.70 -20.09
CA GLY A 407 -7.25 22.46 -19.33
C GLY A 407 -8.43 21.62 -18.83
N MET A 408 -8.78 20.54 -19.52
CA MET A 408 -9.83 19.61 -19.05
C MET A 408 -9.41 18.82 -17.81
N GLY A 409 -8.13 18.64 -17.54
CA GLY A 409 -7.64 17.93 -16.37
C GLY A 409 -8.00 18.57 -15.03
N VAL A 410 -8.20 19.90 -15.01
CA VAL A 410 -8.58 20.65 -13.79
C VAL A 410 -10.09 20.91 -13.70
N ILE A 411 -10.88 20.36 -14.63
CA ILE A 411 -12.33 20.45 -14.60
C ILE A 411 -12.88 19.22 -13.89
N GLU A 412 -13.55 19.41 -12.76
CA GLU A 412 -14.02 18.32 -11.88
C GLU A 412 -14.93 17.31 -12.60
N GLU A 413 -15.76 17.75 -13.53
CA GLU A 413 -16.68 16.91 -14.29
C GLU A 413 -16.00 15.85 -15.13
N THR A 414 -14.72 16.04 -15.47
CA THR A 414 -13.94 15.03 -16.22
C THR A 414 -13.55 13.83 -15.38
N GLY A 415 -13.51 13.98 -14.05
CA GLY A 415 -13.05 12.97 -13.10
C GLY A 415 -11.53 12.79 -13.03
N ALA A 416 -10.76 13.49 -13.87
CA ALA A 416 -9.29 13.36 -13.86
C ALA A 416 -8.67 13.89 -12.56
N ALA A 417 -9.17 15.03 -12.05
CA ALA A 417 -8.67 15.65 -10.83
C ALA A 417 -8.89 14.77 -9.58
N GLN A 418 -9.92 13.94 -9.56
CA GLN A 418 -10.22 13.04 -8.44
C GLN A 418 -9.04 12.10 -8.15
N TYR A 419 -8.41 11.47 -9.15
CA TYR A 419 -7.28 10.57 -8.94
C TYR A 419 -6.12 11.27 -8.21
N SER A 420 -5.81 12.51 -8.59
CA SER A 420 -4.75 13.30 -7.94
C SER A 420 -5.10 13.69 -6.51
N ARG A 421 -6.39 13.99 -6.22
CA ARG A 421 -6.86 14.29 -4.87
C ARG A 421 -6.86 13.05 -3.97
N ASP A 422 -7.36 11.92 -4.48
CA ASP A 422 -7.51 10.68 -3.72
C ASP A 422 -6.16 10.05 -3.38
N VAL A 423 -5.22 10.00 -4.32
CA VAL A 423 -3.93 9.35 -4.11
C VAL A 423 -3.02 10.11 -3.15
N ARG A 424 -3.22 11.44 -2.97
CA ARG A 424 -2.25 12.28 -2.24
C ARG A 424 -1.99 11.81 -0.81
N VAL A 425 -2.99 11.30 -0.12
CA VAL A 425 -2.87 10.84 1.27
C VAL A 425 -2.03 9.57 1.41
N THR A 426 -1.89 8.76 0.36
CA THR A 426 -1.15 7.48 0.42
C THR A 426 0.33 7.66 0.79
N ALA A 427 0.95 8.80 0.44
CA ALA A 427 2.32 9.12 0.85
C ALA A 427 2.43 9.63 2.30
N ILE A 428 1.28 9.85 2.98
CA ILE A 428 1.22 10.47 4.31
C ILE A 428 0.87 9.45 5.39
N TYR A 429 -0.22 8.69 5.22
CA TYR A 429 -0.67 7.74 6.25
C TYR A 429 0.15 6.43 6.25
N GLU A 430 -0.06 5.59 7.27
CA GLU A 430 0.67 4.33 7.53
C GLU A 430 2.20 4.51 7.65
N GLY A 431 2.60 5.67 8.18
CA GLY A 431 3.95 6.18 8.17
C GLY A 431 4.26 6.92 6.87
N THR A 432 4.61 8.20 6.99
CA THR A 432 4.97 9.02 5.84
C THR A 432 6.11 8.37 5.03
N ASN A 433 6.24 8.72 3.76
CA ASN A 433 7.34 8.18 2.93
C ASN A 433 8.73 8.52 3.52
N GLY A 434 8.85 9.68 4.19
CA GLY A 434 10.06 10.01 4.97
C GLY A 434 10.32 9.02 6.11
N ILE A 435 9.29 8.61 6.86
CA ILE A 435 9.40 7.58 7.92
C ILE A 435 9.78 6.23 7.32
N GLN A 436 9.23 5.85 6.16
CA GLN A 436 9.63 4.62 5.46
C GLN A 436 11.12 4.65 5.08
N ALA A 437 11.59 5.78 4.54
CA ALA A 437 12.98 5.95 4.17
C ALA A 437 13.93 5.93 5.39
N MET A 438 13.55 6.59 6.47
CA MET A 438 14.30 6.55 7.73
C MET A 438 14.35 5.12 8.32
N ASP A 439 13.24 4.39 8.27
CA ASP A 439 13.17 2.99 8.69
C ASP A 439 14.12 2.11 7.85
N LEU A 440 14.17 2.34 6.54
CA LEU A 440 15.06 1.62 5.62
C LEU A 440 16.54 1.82 6.03
N VAL A 441 17.02 3.06 6.06
CA VAL A 441 18.47 3.33 6.27
C VAL A 441 18.93 3.14 7.72
N ALA A 442 18.02 3.18 8.70
CA ALA A 442 18.37 2.92 10.11
C ALA A 442 18.16 1.46 10.48
N ARG A 443 16.89 0.99 10.52
CA ARG A 443 16.57 -0.33 11.09
C ARG A 443 16.80 -1.49 10.14
N LYS A 444 16.53 -1.31 8.84
CA LYS A 444 16.64 -2.40 7.84
C LYS A 444 18.07 -2.60 7.34
N MET A 445 18.96 -1.65 7.64
CA MET A 445 20.39 -1.73 7.32
C MET A 445 21.27 -1.89 8.59
N MET A 446 20.68 -2.30 9.72
CA MET A 446 21.45 -2.64 10.95
C MET A 446 22.31 -3.88 10.79
N ASP A 447 22.05 -4.70 9.79
CA ASP A 447 22.86 -5.86 9.36
C ASP A 447 24.16 -5.47 8.64
N GLY A 448 24.46 -4.17 8.56
CA GLY A 448 25.61 -3.67 7.77
C GLY A 448 25.32 -3.58 6.28
N GLY A 449 24.04 -3.63 5.87
CA GLY A 449 23.63 -3.58 4.47
C GLY A 449 23.67 -4.94 3.76
N GLU A 450 23.68 -6.05 4.52
CA GLU A 450 23.76 -7.40 3.95
C GLU A 450 22.61 -7.69 2.99
N VAL A 451 21.37 -7.40 3.39
CA VAL A 451 20.18 -7.58 2.52
C VAL A 451 20.23 -6.67 1.31
N ALA A 452 20.64 -5.40 1.48
CA ALA A 452 20.78 -4.46 0.36
C ALA A 452 21.80 -4.95 -0.68
N ASN A 453 22.99 -5.35 -0.22
CA ASN A 453 24.05 -5.87 -1.08
C ASN A 453 23.65 -7.20 -1.74
N GLY A 454 22.99 -8.10 -1.02
CA GLY A 454 22.46 -9.34 -1.61
C GLY A 454 21.46 -9.10 -2.74
N LEU A 455 20.60 -8.08 -2.63
CA LEU A 455 19.71 -7.67 -3.72
C LEU A 455 20.49 -7.06 -4.90
N ILE A 456 21.53 -6.28 -4.64
CA ILE A 456 22.39 -5.72 -5.70
C ILE A 456 23.11 -6.86 -6.45
N ASP A 457 23.67 -7.84 -5.74
CA ASP A 457 24.31 -9.03 -6.32
C ASP A 457 23.33 -9.81 -7.21
N GLU A 458 22.06 -9.96 -6.78
CA GLU A 458 21.01 -10.60 -7.57
C GLU A 458 20.71 -9.82 -8.86
N ILE A 459 20.62 -8.50 -8.78
CA ILE A 459 20.41 -7.62 -9.94
C ILE A 459 21.56 -7.77 -10.95
N GLU A 460 22.80 -7.75 -10.48
CA GLU A 460 24.00 -7.93 -11.30
C GLU A 460 24.03 -9.30 -11.99
N ALA A 461 23.72 -10.36 -11.26
CA ALA A 461 23.70 -11.73 -11.80
C ALA A 461 22.62 -11.88 -12.90
N HIS A 462 21.43 -11.32 -12.68
CA HIS A 462 20.36 -11.34 -13.69
C HIS A 462 20.69 -10.45 -14.90
N ALA A 463 21.33 -9.30 -14.67
CA ALA A 463 21.78 -8.44 -15.76
C ALA A 463 22.79 -9.18 -16.64
N GLU A 464 23.76 -9.88 -16.04
CA GLU A 464 24.74 -10.66 -16.80
C GLU A 464 24.10 -11.77 -17.64
N ALA A 465 23.06 -12.45 -17.12
CA ALA A 465 22.30 -13.44 -17.88
C ALA A 465 21.59 -12.85 -19.13
N ALA A 466 21.34 -11.54 -19.15
CA ALA A 466 20.73 -10.83 -20.27
C ALA A 466 21.74 -10.23 -21.28
N ARG A 467 23.06 -10.33 -21.01
CA ARG A 467 24.11 -9.62 -21.75
C ARG A 467 24.14 -9.92 -23.24
N ASP A 468 23.98 -11.18 -23.63
CA ASP A 468 24.00 -11.58 -25.04
C ASP A 468 22.88 -10.94 -25.86
N ARG A 469 21.71 -10.73 -25.25
CA ARG A 469 20.55 -10.13 -25.94
C ARG A 469 20.52 -8.61 -25.83
N PHE A 470 20.93 -8.07 -24.71
CA PHE A 470 20.73 -6.65 -24.37
C PHE A 470 21.97 -5.97 -23.80
N PRO A 471 23.14 -6.04 -24.44
CA PRO A 471 24.41 -5.60 -23.85
C PRO A 471 24.34 -4.14 -23.32
N SER A 472 23.76 -3.21 -24.09
CA SER A 472 23.67 -1.80 -23.69
C SER A 472 22.72 -1.54 -22.50
N MET A 473 21.67 -2.34 -22.31
CA MET A 473 20.82 -2.23 -21.12
C MET A 473 21.50 -2.82 -19.90
N VAL A 474 22.25 -3.90 -20.10
CA VAL A 474 23.04 -4.54 -19.03
C VAL A 474 24.12 -3.60 -18.52
N ASP A 475 24.87 -2.92 -19.40
CA ASP A 475 25.90 -1.96 -19.00
C ASP A 475 25.32 -0.82 -18.15
N ASP A 476 24.12 -0.29 -18.51
CA ASP A 476 23.46 0.75 -17.73
C ASP A 476 23.04 0.23 -16.34
N VAL A 477 22.51 -1.01 -16.25
CA VAL A 477 22.10 -1.62 -14.99
C VAL A 477 23.33 -1.89 -14.11
N TRP A 478 24.42 -2.40 -14.65
CA TRP A 478 25.68 -2.63 -13.94
C TRP A 478 26.23 -1.34 -13.33
N GLN A 479 26.31 -0.28 -14.14
CA GLN A 479 26.79 1.02 -13.64
C GLN A 479 25.90 1.56 -12.52
N ALA A 480 24.59 1.35 -12.61
CA ALA A 480 23.65 1.74 -11.56
C ALA A 480 23.85 0.93 -10.27
N CYS A 481 24.12 -0.38 -10.38
CA CYS A 481 24.44 -1.25 -9.25
C CYS A 481 25.73 -0.83 -8.55
N GLU A 482 26.81 -0.54 -9.29
CA GLU A 482 28.06 -0.05 -8.72
C GLU A 482 27.82 1.23 -7.90
N SER A 483 27.12 2.20 -8.47
CA SER A 483 26.81 3.47 -7.77
C SER A 483 25.93 3.24 -6.54
N LEU A 484 24.97 2.30 -6.61
CA LEU A 484 24.12 1.97 -5.48
C LEU A 484 24.90 1.28 -4.35
N ARG A 485 25.84 0.41 -4.68
CA ARG A 485 26.73 -0.24 -3.72
C ARG A 485 27.59 0.77 -2.99
N GLU A 486 28.23 1.71 -3.71
CA GLU A 486 28.99 2.79 -3.10
C GLU A 486 28.16 3.63 -2.11
N ALA A 487 26.92 3.97 -2.49
CA ALA A 487 26.02 4.70 -1.59
C ALA A 487 25.55 3.86 -0.40
N THR A 488 25.36 2.56 -0.57
CA THR A 488 25.04 1.61 0.50
C THR A 488 26.19 1.53 1.52
N ASP A 489 27.42 1.40 1.03
CA ASP A 489 28.64 1.36 1.86
C ASP A 489 28.83 2.69 2.62
N TRP A 490 28.59 3.82 1.96
CA TRP A 490 28.64 5.13 2.62
C TRP A 490 27.61 5.21 3.76
N LEU A 491 26.35 4.87 3.51
CA LEU A 491 25.27 4.91 4.49
C LEU A 491 25.56 3.98 5.68
N THR A 492 26.08 2.78 5.44
CA THR A 492 26.37 1.81 6.50
C THR A 492 27.61 2.17 7.32
N SER A 493 28.58 2.87 6.71
CA SER A 493 29.77 3.40 7.40
C SER A 493 29.47 4.62 8.27
N GLU A 494 28.40 5.37 7.95
CA GLU A 494 28.02 6.57 8.69
C GLU A 494 27.36 6.19 10.03
N THR A 495 27.90 6.71 11.13
CA THR A 495 27.43 6.42 12.50
C THR A 495 26.43 7.44 13.04
N ASP A 496 26.45 8.66 12.51
CA ASP A 496 25.48 9.68 12.86
C ASP A 496 24.17 9.47 12.08
N LEU A 497 23.09 9.22 12.82
CA LEU A 497 21.78 9.01 12.23
C LEU A 497 21.26 10.22 11.45
N ASN A 498 21.63 11.45 11.82
CA ASN A 498 21.21 12.63 11.05
C ASN A 498 21.83 12.64 9.66
N GLN A 499 23.10 12.23 9.53
CA GLN A 499 23.77 12.10 8.24
C GLN A 499 23.04 11.09 7.35
N ARG A 500 22.68 9.90 7.92
CA ARG A 500 21.88 8.89 7.21
C ARG A 500 20.50 9.39 6.83
N PHE A 501 19.80 10.08 7.75
CA PHE A 501 18.43 10.52 7.53
C PHE A 501 18.31 11.61 6.49
N ALA A 502 19.31 12.49 6.35
CA ALA A 502 19.35 13.48 5.28
C ALA A 502 19.33 12.85 3.89
N GLY A 503 19.98 11.70 3.73
CA GLY A 503 20.03 10.94 2.47
C GLY A 503 18.95 9.85 2.32
N ALA A 504 18.09 9.62 3.30
CA ALA A 504 17.20 8.45 3.34
C ALA A 504 16.20 8.40 2.18
N VAL A 505 15.49 9.49 1.92
CA VAL A 505 14.46 9.56 0.85
C VAL A 505 15.08 9.38 -0.53
N PRO A 506 16.14 10.14 -0.91
CA PRO A 506 16.77 9.92 -2.21
C PRO A 506 17.41 8.53 -2.35
N TYR A 507 17.97 7.95 -1.30
CA TYR A 507 18.48 6.57 -1.34
C TYR A 507 17.38 5.55 -1.61
N LEU A 508 16.28 5.60 -0.87
CA LEU A 508 15.13 4.70 -1.10
C LEU A 508 14.64 4.80 -2.54
N ARG A 509 14.45 6.01 -3.06
CA ARG A 509 13.99 6.23 -4.42
C ARG A 509 15.00 5.72 -5.47
N ALA A 510 16.29 5.94 -5.26
CA ALA A 510 17.34 5.42 -6.15
C ALA A 510 17.34 3.89 -6.18
N PHE A 511 17.24 3.25 -5.02
CA PHE A 511 17.13 1.80 -4.92
C PHE A 511 15.92 1.28 -5.70
N ALA A 512 14.76 1.90 -5.52
CA ALA A 512 13.54 1.53 -6.24
C ALA A 512 13.67 1.72 -7.76
N ARG A 513 14.32 2.81 -8.22
CA ARG A 513 14.59 3.06 -9.65
C ARG A 513 15.45 1.96 -10.26
N ILE A 514 16.50 1.54 -9.57
CA ILE A 514 17.42 0.50 -10.04
C ILE A 514 16.74 -0.87 -10.01
N LEU A 515 16.03 -1.16 -8.94
CA LEU A 515 15.22 -2.39 -8.84
C LEU A 515 14.14 -2.45 -9.92
N GLY A 516 13.48 -1.32 -10.23
CA GLY A 516 12.56 -1.20 -11.37
C GLY A 516 13.23 -1.49 -12.71
N GLY A 517 14.47 -1.03 -12.90
CA GLY A 517 15.31 -1.36 -14.08
C GLY A 517 15.56 -2.85 -14.22
N HIS A 518 15.88 -3.51 -13.10
CA HIS A 518 16.01 -4.96 -13.03
C HIS A 518 14.72 -5.67 -13.45
N MET A 519 13.56 -5.27 -12.88
CA MET A 519 12.26 -5.89 -13.21
C MET A 519 11.92 -5.75 -14.70
N HIS A 520 12.22 -4.59 -15.28
CA HIS A 520 12.05 -4.36 -16.71
C HIS A 520 13.00 -5.19 -17.56
N LEU A 521 14.24 -5.36 -17.15
CA LEU A 521 15.23 -6.20 -17.86
C LEU A 521 14.81 -7.67 -17.81
N ALA A 522 14.37 -8.17 -16.65
CA ALA A 522 13.83 -9.50 -16.50
C ALA A 522 12.61 -9.74 -17.41
N ALA A 523 11.70 -8.76 -17.47
CA ALA A 523 10.55 -8.83 -18.37
C ALA A 523 10.95 -8.84 -19.85
N ALA A 524 11.95 -8.06 -20.24
CA ALA A 524 12.48 -8.06 -21.60
C ALA A 524 13.14 -9.40 -21.96
N LEU A 525 13.86 -10.00 -21.02
CA LEU A 525 14.51 -11.30 -21.21
C LEU A 525 13.48 -12.42 -21.39
N ALA A 526 12.41 -12.40 -20.64
CA ALA A 526 11.30 -13.35 -20.73
C ALA A 526 10.44 -13.17 -21.99
N ASP A 527 10.36 -11.97 -22.57
CA ASP A 527 9.59 -11.69 -23.79
C ASP A 527 10.31 -12.26 -25.03
N SER A 528 9.94 -13.48 -25.41
CA SER A 528 10.49 -14.17 -26.58
C SER A 528 10.08 -13.56 -27.92
N THR A 529 9.11 -12.64 -27.92
CA THR A 529 8.53 -12.07 -29.15
C THR A 529 9.22 -10.78 -29.60
N GLY A 530 10.13 -10.20 -28.79
CA GLY A 530 10.74 -8.89 -29.03
C GLY A 530 9.71 -7.76 -29.04
N GLY A 531 8.62 -7.96 -28.31
CA GLY A 531 7.43 -7.14 -28.34
C GLY A 531 7.45 -5.94 -27.42
N LYS A 532 6.31 -5.72 -26.76
CA LYS A 532 6.06 -4.52 -25.91
C LYS A 532 6.99 -4.44 -24.69
N ARG A 533 7.38 -5.60 -24.12
CA ARG A 533 8.19 -5.66 -22.87
C ARG A 533 9.62 -5.17 -23.10
N GLU A 534 10.28 -5.61 -24.18
CA GLU A 534 11.61 -5.12 -24.54
C GLU A 534 11.61 -3.60 -24.79
N LYS A 535 10.62 -3.09 -25.54
CA LYS A 535 10.52 -1.66 -25.85
C LYS A 535 10.31 -0.82 -24.58
N LEU A 536 9.48 -1.30 -23.65
CA LEU A 536 9.21 -0.63 -22.40
C LEU A 536 10.44 -0.67 -21.47
N ALA A 537 11.14 -1.81 -21.40
CA ALA A 537 12.39 -1.95 -20.64
C ALA A 537 13.46 -0.97 -21.14
N ARG A 538 13.65 -0.91 -22.47
CA ARG A 538 14.58 0.06 -23.08
C ARG A 538 14.21 1.49 -22.75
N PHE A 539 12.93 1.83 -22.75
CA PHE A 539 12.46 3.17 -22.37
C PHE A 539 12.77 3.46 -20.90
N TYR A 540 12.44 2.53 -19.99
CA TYR A 540 12.66 2.71 -18.56
C TYR A 540 14.15 2.85 -18.24
N ILE A 541 14.98 1.90 -18.68
CA ILE A 541 16.42 1.85 -18.37
C ILE A 541 17.15 3.07 -18.94
N LYS A 542 16.77 3.55 -20.14
CA LYS A 542 17.45 4.67 -20.77
C LYS A 542 16.92 6.06 -20.36
N ARG A 543 15.70 6.16 -19.84
CA ARG A 543 15.06 7.48 -19.61
C ARG A 543 14.59 7.74 -18.18
N LEU A 544 14.24 6.69 -17.42
CA LEU A 544 13.70 6.85 -16.07
C LEU A 544 14.71 6.40 -15.01
N MET A 545 15.35 5.25 -15.21
CA MET A 545 16.34 4.72 -14.26
C MET A 545 17.50 5.71 -14.00
N PRO A 546 18.02 6.50 -14.99
CA PRO A 546 19.13 7.45 -14.77
C PRO A 546 18.87 8.55 -13.72
N GLU A 547 17.63 8.71 -13.24
CA GLU A 547 17.32 9.54 -12.06
C GLU A 547 18.20 9.16 -10.85
N TYR A 548 18.63 7.90 -10.75
CA TYR A 548 19.47 7.39 -9.66
C TYR A 548 20.74 8.20 -9.45
N VAL A 549 21.33 8.74 -10.52
CA VAL A 549 22.61 9.48 -10.45
C VAL A 549 22.50 10.69 -9.53
N GLY A 550 21.48 11.53 -9.75
CA GLY A 550 21.24 12.70 -8.89
C GLY A 550 20.78 12.31 -7.49
N LEU A 551 19.96 11.26 -7.38
CA LEU A 551 19.46 10.77 -6.11
C LEU A 551 20.59 10.23 -5.21
N LEU A 552 21.51 9.43 -5.74
CA LEU A 552 22.62 8.88 -4.96
C LEU A 552 23.65 9.95 -4.58
N ALA A 553 23.93 10.92 -5.47
CA ALA A 553 24.74 12.08 -5.11
C ALA A 553 24.12 12.85 -3.94
N HIS A 554 22.81 13.06 -3.97
CA HIS A 554 22.08 13.69 -2.86
C HIS A 554 22.09 12.83 -1.60
N ALA A 555 21.94 11.52 -1.73
CA ALA A 555 21.95 10.60 -0.57
C ALA A 555 23.27 10.64 0.20
N GLN A 556 24.40 10.84 -0.49
CA GLN A 556 25.74 10.90 0.08
C GLN A 556 26.18 12.29 0.53
N SER A 557 25.34 13.33 0.39
CA SER A 557 25.71 14.71 0.77
C SER A 557 25.73 14.94 2.28
N GLY A 558 25.11 14.06 3.07
CA GLY A 558 25.01 14.23 4.52
C GLY A 558 24.04 15.34 4.95
N ALA A 559 24.17 15.81 6.19
CA ALA A 559 23.24 16.75 6.82
C ALA A 559 23.80 18.14 7.13
N ASP A 560 25.10 18.35 6.94
CA ASP A 560 25.79 19.56 7.44
C ASP A 560 25.22 20.84 6.81
N ASP A 561 24.93 20.83 5.52
CA ASP A 561 24.34 21.95 4.79
C ASP A 561 22.87 22.23 5.16
N LEU A 562 22.14 21.18 5.58
CA LEU A 562 20.73 21.31 6.01
C LEU A 562 20.63 22.12 7.30
N TYR A 563 21.61 22.00 8.18
CA TYR A 563 21.65 22.73 9.46
C TYR A 563 22.51 24.00 9.42
N ALA A 564 23.16 24.29 8.28
CA ALA A 564 23.90 25.54 8.09
C ALA A 564 23.00 26.78 8.04
N ILE A 565 21.75 26.59 7.58
CA ILE A 565 20.73 27.64 7.57
C ILE A 565 19.95 27.56 8.87
N THR A 566 19.94 28.65 9.65
CA THR A 566 19.22 28.70 10.93
C THR A 566 17.71 28.78 10.74
N VAL A 567 16.94 28.47 11.80
CA VAL A 567 15.46 28.59 11.76
C VAL A 567 15.03 30.05 11.50
N GLU A 568 15.75 31.01 12.01
CA GLU A 568 15.52 32.45 11.80
C GLU A 568 15.75 32.83 10.32
N GLU A 569 16.80 32.29 9.70
CA GLU A 569 17.08 32.51 8.27
C GLU A 569 16.04 31.84 7.37
N LEU A 570 15.52 30.66 7.75
CA LEU A 570 14.41 30.04 7.05
C LEU A 570 13.10 30.83 7.15
N ALA A 571 12.93 31.61 8.24
CA ALA A 571 11.73 32.41 8.48
C ALA A 571 11.82 33.82 7.85
N SER A 572 12.98 34.24 7.33
CA SER A 572 13.22 35.54 6.71
C SER A 572 12.97 35.53 5.21
#